data_8f24d4f4ab3fcde7988153ea4ce8ab48
#
_entry.id   8f24d4f4ab3fcde7988153ea4ce8ab48
#
_cell.length_a   1.000
_cell.length_b   1.000
_cell.length_c   1.000
_cell.angle_alpha   90.00
_cell.angle_beta   90.00
_cell.angle_gamma   90.00
#
_symmetry.space_group_name_H-M   'P 1'
#
loop_
_entity.id
_entity.type
_entity.pdbx_description
1 polymer ?
#
loop_
_entity_poly.entity_id
_entity_poly.type
_entity_poly.pdbx_seq_one_letter_code
_entity_poly.pdbx_strand_id
1 'polypeptide(L)'
;GTWTVFDKFEVEYLGAEDMTGAETSINALIATATDMVNKEVLTTQEAKDGLNAAIESANKAVSEGLTLEVYNEQVAGLNAAIKAGQEAIDAATALEKRNDNHNDKLTSVGEESYDAYVDTDGFAELEKVVLEIEGKISGEGIFASMEEIDDYNAKINKAYTKMVSGVIDFSTASKDAPVDATGLIITPGFQTRTFNETTQVWEDASSSDGWTATGGAATSGLNYEIFNDTAGIHQKLYNMPAGYYRLVYNGFYRAGDITPAALSRREGVEPLNAQVYLDGNESKWNKKLVSIFENLSEYKYTTDDKAVADTLLTPEDEGMLYHFIINGVSGAKIVFEEGKYEGDFSFRVEEGEEPVLGVRKTGKITNDWACFDNFRLYYYGDGDANMPDDFVSSVEEAVADGKATVVSSAWYTINGVRVAEPKQRGI
;
A
#
# COMPACT_ATOMS: atom_id res chain seq x y z
N GLY A 1 0.53 31.08 -10.25
CA GLY A 1 0.16 30.15 -11.30
C GLY A 1 0.26 30.82 -12.64
N THR A 2 0.96 30.22 -13.59
CA THR A 2 1.06 30.68 -14.98
C THR A 2 -0.13 30.09 -15.75
N TRP A 3 -0.97 30.93 -16.32
CA TRP A 3 -2.08 30.52 -17.17
C TRP A 3 -1.62 30.57 -18.62
N THR A 4 -1.83 29.50 -19.36
CA THR A 4 -1.68 29.48 -20.81
C THR A 4 -3.10 29.41 -21.40
N VAL A 5 -3.48 30.45 -22.15
CA VAL A 5 -4.78 30.53 -22.82
C VAL A 5 -4.56 30.22 -24.29
N PHE A 6 -5.31 29.26 -24.80
CA PHE A 6 -5.38 28.98 -26.25
C PHE A 6 -6.71 29.48 -26.77
N ASP A 7 -6.68 30.29 -27.82
CA ASP A 7 -7.88 30.90 -28.39
C ASP A 7 -8.46 30.12 -29.56
N LYS A 8 -7.62 29.54 -30.42
CA LYS A 8 -8.08 28.85 -31.62
C LYS A 8 -7.13 27.74 -32.05
N PHE A 9 -7.71 26.57 -32.28
CA PHE A 9 -7.04 25.48 -33.01
C PHE A 9 -7.71 25.36 -34.38
N GLU A 10 -6.94 25.43 -35.43
CA GLU A 10 -7.39 25.08 -36.79
C GLU A 10 -6.82 23.72 -37.14
N VAL A 11 -7.66 22.81 -37.55
CA VAL A 11 -7.24 21.50 -38.10
C VAL A 11 -7.46 21.59 -39.61
N GLU A 12 -6.40 21.60 -40.37
CA GLU A 12 -6.43 21.53 -41.82
C GLU A 12 -6.25 20.08 -42.25
N TYR A 13 -7.17 19.57 -43.05
CA TYR A 13 -7.02 18.26 -43.67
C TYR A 13 -6.13 18.43 -44.91
N LEU A 14 -4.90 17.92 -44.81
CA LEU A 14 -3.88 18.04 -45.87
C LEU A 14 -3.91 16.90 -46.92
N GLY A 15 -4.93 16.05 -46.91
CA GLY A 15 -5.03 14.94 -47.85
C GLY A 15 -4.60 13.59 -47.23
N ALA A 16 -4.03 12.71 -48.06
CA ALA A 16 -3.55 11.40 -47.58
C ALA A 16 -2.54 11.57 -46.46
N GLU A 17 -2.61 10.69 -45.45
CA GLU A 17 -1.77 10.70 -44.26
C GLU A 17 -0.28 10.80 -44.58
N ASP A 18 0.37 11.85 -44.10
CA ASP A 18 1.84 11.95 -44.19
C ASP A 18 2.47 11.09 -43.09
N MET A 19 2.89 9.90 -43.47
CA MET A 19 3.56 8.92 -42.60
C MET A 19 5.08 9.06 -42.55
N THR A 20 5.65 10.15 -43.13
CA THR A 20 7.10 10.33 -43.25
C THR A 20 7.84 10.26 -41.91
N GLY A 21 7.21 10.71 -40.80
CA GLY A 21 7.77 10.62 -39.46
C GLY A 21 7.44 9.33 -38.70
N ALA A 22 6.48 8.54 -39.17
CA ALA A 22 5.96 7.36 -38.47
C ALA A 22 7.03 6.24 -38.38
N GLU A 23 7.70 5.93 -39.48
CA GLU A 23 8.77 4.94 -39.47
C GLU A 23 9.92 5.31 -38.55
N THR A 24 10.29 6.59 -38.52
CA THR A 24 11.35 7.06 -37.58
C THR A 24 10.92 6.87 -36.13
N SER A 25 9.69 7.17 -35.79
CA SER A 25 9.16 7.05 -34.43
C SER A 25 9.07 5.58 -33.98
N ILE A 26 8.54 4.69 -34.85
CA ILE A 26 8.49 3.25 -34.56
C ILE A 26 9.89 2.68 -34.43
N ASN A 27 10.82 3.00 -35.34
CA ASN A 27 12.21 2.50 -35.28
C ASN A 27 12.93 2.95 -34.00
N ALA A 28 12.63 4.13 -33.47
CA ALA A 28 13.15 4.58 -32.16
C ALA A 28 12.63 3.72 -31.01
N LEU A 29 11.33 3.36 -31.02
CA LEU A 29 10.76 2.45 -30.01
C LEU A 29 11.31 1.02 -30.15
N ILE A 30 11.45 0.51 -31.38
CA ILE A 30 12.10 -0.78 -31.65
C ILE A 30 13.54 -0.80 -31.10
N ALA A 31 14.30 0.26 -31.31
CA ALA A 31 15.65 0.38 -30.77
C ALA A 31 15.64 0.35 -29.22
N THR A 32 14.73 1.10 -28.59
CA THR A 32 14.57 1.10 -27.13
C THR A 32 14.23 -0.31 -26.61
N ALA A 33 13.24 -0.98 -27.19
CA ALA A 33 12.85 -2.33 -26.82
C ALA A 33 14.00 -3.34 -27.02
N THR A 34 14.75 -3.21 -28.14
CA THR A 34 15.91 -4.06 -28.45
C THR A 34 17.04 -3.88 -27.44
N ASP A 35 17.31 -2.63 -27.02
CA ASP A 35 18.30 -2.34 -25.99
C ASP A 35 17.90 -2.99 -24.65
N MET A 36 16.62 -2.97 -24.30
CA MET A 36 16.14 -3.63 -23.07
C MET A 36 16.32 -5.16 -23.13
N VAL A 37 16.00 -5.81 -24.26
CA VAL A 37 16.20 -7.26 -24.42
C VAL A 37 17.66 -7.65 -24.26
N ASN A 38 18.56 -6.85 -24.83
CA ASN A 38 20.01 -7.14 -24.87
C ASN A 38 20.77 -6.72 -23.61
N LYS A 39 20.12 -5.96 -22.73
CA LYS A 39 20.73 -5.50 -21.50
C LYS A 39 20.93 -6.66 -20.54
N GLU A 40 22.15 -6.79 -20.02
CA GLU A 40 22.48 -7.75 -18.95
C GLU A 40 22.02 -7.20 -17.61
N VAL A 41 20.73 -7.34 -17.32
CA VAL A 41 20.10 -6.94 -16.04
C VAL A 41 19.13 -8.01 -15.58
N LEU A 42 18.88 -8.05 -14.30
CA LEU A 42 17.82 -8.87 -13.73
C LEU A 42 16.47 -8.47 -14.33
N THR A 43 15.69 -9.45 -14.75
CA THR A 43 14.36 -9.25 -15.33
C THR A 43 13.60 -10.58 -15.37
N THR A 44 12.49 -10.65 -16.12
CA THR A 44 11.74 -11.90 -16.34
C THR A 44 11.83 -12.37 -17.79
N GLN A 45 11.76 -13.69 -18.00
CA GLN A 45 11.68 -14.28 -19.34
C GLN A 45 10.43 -13.82 -20.07
N GLU A 46 9.30 -13.76 -19.36
CA GLU A 46 8.03 -13.27 -19.88
C GLU A 46 8.15 -11.85 -20.46
N ALA A 47 8.84 -10.95 -19.77
CA ALA A 47 9.05 -9.57 -20.25
C ALA A 47 9.95 -9.54 -21.48
N LYS A 48 11.03 -10.35 -21.52
CA LYS A 48 11.89 -10.48 -22.73
C LYS A 48 11.13 -11.03 -23.92
N ASP A 49 10.28 -12.04 -23.70
CA ASP A 49 9.47 -12.62 -24.77
C ASP A 49 8.43 -11.61 -25.29
N GLY A 50 7.78 -10.85 -24.40
CA GLY A 50 6.86 -9.77 -24.75
C GLY A 50 7.53 -8.65 -25.57
N LEU A 51 8.74 -8.23 -25.18
CA LEU A 51 9.54 -7.26 -25.94
C LEU A 51 9.89 -7.78 -27.32
N ASN A 52 10.37 -9.03 -27.44
CA ASN A 52 10.70 -9.65 -28.72
C ASN A 52 9.48 -9.75 -29.64
N ALA A 53 8.32 -10.16 -29.12
CA ALA A 53 7.09 -10.25 -29.90
C ALA A 53 6.63 -8.86 -30.42
N ALA A 54 6.72 -7.82 -29.60
CA ALA A 54 6.40 -6.45 -30.00
C ALA A 54 7.37 -5.92 -31.07
N ILE A 55 8.68 -6.20 -30.92
CA ILE A 55 9.71 -5.85 -31.92
C ILE A 55 9.42 -6.54 -33.26
N GLU A 56 9.14 -7.85 -33.25
CA GLU A 56 8.84 -8.63 -34.46
C GLU A 56 7.59 -8.09 -35.17
N SER A 57 6.52 -7.83 -34.41
CA SER A 57 5.27 -7.26 -34.95
C SER A 57 5.50 -5.90 -35.60
N ALA A 58 6.24 -5.02 -34.91
CA ALA A 58 6.51 -3.67 -35.44
C ALA A 58 7.40 -3.68 -36.67
N ASN A 59 8.48 -4.51 -36.70
CA ASN A 59 9.34 -4.67 -37.88
C ASN A 59 8.56 -5.19 -39.09
N LYS A 60 7.63 -6.15 -38.87
CA LYS A 60 6.77 -6.66 -39.93
C LYS A 60 5.85 -5.54 -40.46
N ALA A 61 5.20 -4.78 -39.59
CA ALA A 61 4.34 -3.66 -39.97
C ALA A 61 5.08 -2.59 -40.78
N VAL A 62 6.31 -2.23 -40.38
CA VAL A 62 7.16 -1.30 -41.15
C VAL A 62 7.47 -1.87 -42.55
N SER A 63 7.78 -3.17 -42.67
CA SER A 63 8.07 -3.80 -43.95
C SER A 63 6.87 -3.92 -44.90
N GLU A 64 5.68 -4.06 -44.38
CA GLU A 64 4.42 -4.18 -45.13
C GLU A 64 3.80 -2.82 -45.50
N GLY A 65 4.26 -1.74 -44.87
CA GLY A 65 3.79 -0.37 -45.06
C GLY A 65 2.83 0.06 -43.99
N LEU A 66 3.06 1.23 -43.38
CA LEU A 66 2.31 1.76 -42.27
C LEU A 66 1.06 2.51 -42.75
N THR A 67 -0.10 2.19 -42.18
CA THR A 67 -1.27 3.06 -42.12
C THR A 67 -1.34 3.71 -40.74
N LEU A 68 -2.11 4.78 -40.55
CA LEU A 68 -2.26 5.42 -39.24
C LEU A 68 -2.79 4.45 -38.17
N GLU A 69 -3.71 3.58 -38.52
CA GLU A 69 -4.27 2.57 -37.63
C GLU A 69 -3.17 1.60 -37.17
N VAL A 70 -2.44 1.01 -38.12
CA VAL A 70 -1.32 0.08 -37.84
C VAL A 70 -0.22 0.78 -37.03
N TYR A 71 0.13 2.02 -37.38
CA TYR A 71 1.09 2.82 -36.63
C TYR A 71 0.68 2.97 -35.15
N ASN A 72 -0.56 3.39 -34.90
CA ASN A 72 -1.04 3.56 -33.52
C ASN A 72 -1.06 2.24 -32.74
N GLU A 73 -1.44 1.14 -33.37
CA GLU A 73 -1.42 -0.19 -32.78
C GLU A 73 0.01 -0.62 -32.39
N GLN A 74 0.97 -0.48 -33.30
CA GLN A 74 2.35 -0.87 -33.04
C GLN A 74 3.02 0.02 -31.99
N VAL A 75 2.77 1.33 -32.00
CA VAL A 75 3.24 2.25 -30.97
C VAL A 75 2.69 1.89 -29.59
N ALA A 76 1.38 1.58 -29.51
CA ALA A 76 0.76 1.15 -28.26
C ALA A 76 1.35 -0.19 -27.77
N GLY A 77 1.54 -1.17 -28.66
CA GLY A 77 2.13 -2.47 -28.33
C GLY A 77 3.58 -2.36 -27.84
N LEU A 78 4.41 -1.59 -28.55
CA LEU A 78 5.81 -1.36 -28.14
C LEU A 78 5.89 -0.64 -26.78
N ASN A 79 5.10 0.42 -26.60
CA ASN A 79 5.09 1.14 -25.33
C ASN A 79 4.61 0.25 -24.16
N ALA A 80 3.62 -0.60 -24.38
CA ALA A 80 3.16 -1.55 -23.37
C ALA A 80 4.25 -2.58 -23.01
N ALA A 81 4.93 -3.13 -24.02
CA ALA A 81 6.04 -4.08 -23.81
C ALA A 81 7.24 -3.43 -23.12
N ILE A 82 7.63 -2.21 -23.51
CA ILE A 82 8.70 -1.42 -22.87
C ILE A 82 8.35 -1.16 -21.39
N LYS A 83 7.10 -0.76 -21.11
CA LYS A 83 6.64 -0.54 -19.74
C LYS A 83 6.69 -1.82 -18.91
N ALA A 84 6.16 -2.92 -19.43
CA ALA A 84 6.20 -4.22 -18.75
C ALA A 84 7.65 -4.70 -18.53
N GLY A 85 8.54 -4.47 -19.50
CA GLY A 85 9.98 -4.75 -19.39
C GLY A 85 10.63 -3.96 -18.26
N GLN A 86 10.32 -2.66 -18.12
CA GLN A 86 10.84 -1.83 -17.05
C GLN A 86 10.29 -2.26 -15.68
N GLU A 87 9.01 -2.55 -15.59
CA GLU A 87 8.38 -3.05 -14.38
C GLU A 87 9.01 -4.38 -13.91
N ALA A 88 9.35 -5.27 -14.85
CA ALA A 88 10.02 -6.53 -14.52
C ALA A 88 11.47 -6.32 -14.04
N ILE A 89 12.20 -5.39 -14.62
CA ILE A 89 13.56 -5.01 -14.17
C ILE A 89 13.50 -4.41 -12.77
N ASP A 90 12.58 -3.50 -12.55
CA ASP A 90 12.42 -2.82 -11.26
C ASP A 90 12.04 -3.82 -10.16
N ALA A 91 11.10 -4.73 -10.42
CA ALA A 91 10.67 -5.76 -9.48
C ALA A 91 11.80 -6.76 -9.16
N ALA A 92 12.53 -7.25 -10.17
CA ALA A 92 13.64 -8.16 -9.97
C ALA A 92 14.79 -7.52 -9.16
N THR A 93 15.12 -6.26 -9.47
CA THR A 93 16.12 -5.47 -8.74
C THR A 93 15.69 -5.20 -7.30
N ALA A 94 14.39 -4.94 -7.07
CA ALA A 94 13.86 -4.76 -5.73
C ALA A 94 13.93 -6.05 -4.90
N LEU A 95 13.65 -7.21 -5.52
CA LEU A 95 13.79 -8.51 -4.86
C LEU A 95 15.26 -8.81 -4.52
N GLU A 96 16.20 -8.56 -5.44
CA GLU A 96 17.65 -8.70 -5.19
C GLU A 96 18.07 -7.87 -3.98
N LYS A 97 17.79 -6.57 -4.00
CA LYS A 97 18.13 -5.66 -2.90
C LYS A 97 17.52 -6.11 -1.55
N ARG A 98 16.28 -6.60 -1.61
CA ARG A 98 15.60 -7.13 -0.44
C ARG A 98 16.29 -8.38 0.09
N ASN A 99 16.67 -9.30 -0.80
CA ASN A 99 17.40 -10.51 -0.49
C ASN A 99 18.74 -10.21 0.18
N ASP A 100 19.51 -9.27 -0.38
CA ASP A 100 20.79 -8.82 0.16
C ASP A 100 20.63 -8.25 1.57
N ASN A 101 19.63 -7.42 1.80
CA ASN A 101 19.34 -6.86 3.13
C ASN A 101 19.01 -7.95 4.16
N HIS A 102 18.26 -8.98 3.78
CA HIS A 102 18.02 -10.12 4.67
C HIS A 102 19.28 -10.95 4.89
N ASN A 103 20.08 -11.18 3.86
CA ASN A 103 21.36 -11.90 3.95
C ASN A 103 22.32 -11.18 4.90
N ASP A 104 22.45 -9.87 4.76
CA ASP A 104 23.28 -9.04 5.64
C ASP A 104 22.84 -9.19 7.11
N LYS A 105 21.56 -9.14 7.39
CA LYS A 105 21.01 -9.29 8.74
C LYS A 105 21.13 -10.71 9.31
N LEU A 106 21.06 -11.74 8.47
CA LEU A 106 21.28 -13.13 8.86
C LEU A 106 22.74 -13.42 9.23
N THR A 107 23.69 -12.73 8.58
CA THR A 107 25.13 -12.97 8.72
C THR A 107 25.83 -11.97 9.65
N SER A 108 25.18 -10.87 10.00
CA SER A 108 25.70 -9.83 10.91
C SER A 108 25.43 -10.16 12.37
N VAL A 109 26.07 -9.41 13.27
CA VAL A 109 25.88 -9.49 14.73
C VAL A 109 25.57 -8.10 15.26
N GLY A 110 24.60 -7.96 16.15
CA GLY A 110 24.25 -6.71 16.81
C GLY A 110 22.82 -6.25 16.61
N GLU A 111 22.54 -4.98 16.92
CA GLU A 111 21.17 -4.44 16.97
C GLU A 111 20.39 -4.53 15.65
N GLU A 112 21.10 -4.47 14.52
CA GLU A 112 20.46 -4.53 13.18
C GLU A 112 20.55 -5.94 12.55
N SER A 113 20.90 -6.97 13.36
CA SER A 113 20.96 -8.37 12.93
C SER A 113 19.72 -9.14 13.35
N TYR A 114 19.68 -10.40 12.95
CA TYR A 114 18.67 -11.35 13.40
C TYR A 114 19.16 -12.27 14.55
N ASP A 115 20.19 -11.86 15.30
CA ASP A 115 20.76 -12.63 16.40
C ASP A 115 19.72 -13.11 17.43
N ALA A 116 18.73 -12.28 17.75
CA ALA A 116 17.66 -12.61 18.68
C ALA A 116 16.76 -13.77 18.23
N TYR A 117 16.84 -14.18 16.96
CA TYR A 117 15.95 -15.13 16.32
C TYR A 117 16.64 -16.43 15.89
N VAL A 118 17.94 -16.59 16.13
CA VAL A 118 18.76 -17.71 15.59
C VAL A 118 18.25 -19.10 15.98
N ASP A 119 17.57 -19.21 17.13
CA ASP A 119 17.00 -20.47 17.62
C ASP A 119 15.58 -20.75 17.11
N THR A 120 15.03 -19.90 16.24
CA THR A 120 13.68 -20.09 15.69
C THR A 120 13.70 -20.89 14.38
N ASP A 121 12.65 -21.69 14.16
CA ASP A 121 12.47 -22.38 12.88
C ASP A 121 12.38 -21.41 11.69
N GLY A 122 11.83 -20.22 11.92
CA GLY A 122 11.71 -19.17 10.92
C GLY A 122 13.04 -18.59 10.47
N PHE A 123 14.05 -18.53 11.35
CA PHE A 123 15.40 -18.12 10.98
C PHE A 123 16.01 -19.06 9.93
N ALA A 124 15.97 -20.37 10.19
CA ALA A 124 16.46 -21.36 9.23
C ALA A 124 15.67 -21.38 7.91
N GLU A 125 14.37 -21.11 7.96
CA GLU A 125 13.55 -20.98 6.74
C GLU A 125 13.91 -19.73 5.94
N LEU A 126 14.14 -18.60 6.61
CA LEU A 126 14.55 -17.35 5.94
C LEU A 126 15.92 -17.51 5.29
N GLU A 127 16.91 -18.09 6.01
CA GLU A 127 18.22 -18.40 5.44
C GLU A 127 18.11 -19.25 4.17
N LYS A 128 17.28 -20.30 4.20
CA LYS A 128 17.04 -21.14 3.03
C LYS A 128 16.45 -20.37 1.85
N VAL A 129 15.48 -19.51 2.09
CA VAL A 129 14.83 -18.69 1.04
C VAL A 129 15.82 -17.70 0.44
N VAL A 130 16.63 -17.04 1.28
CA VAL A 130 17.67 -16.09 0.85
C VAL A 130 18.68 -16.79 -0.05
N LEU A 131 19.18 -17.97 0.33
CA LEU A 131 20.11 -18.75 -0.49
C LEU A 131 19.48 -19.27 -1.79
N GLU A 132 18.19 -19.61 -1.81
CA GLU A 132 17.47 -20.01 -3.02
C GLU A 132 17.40 -18.86 -4.03
N ILE A 133 17.08 -17.64 -3.57
CA ILE A 133 17.03 -16.44 -4.40
C ILE A 133 18.43 -16.08 -4.92
N GLU A 134 19.45 -16.08 -4.05
CA GLU A 134 20.85 -15.82 -4.45
C GLU A 134 21.31 -16.80 -5.53
N GLY A 135 20.99 -18.10 -5.36
CA GLY A 135 21.29 -19.13 -6.35
C GLY A 135 20.58 -18.90 -7.68
N LYS A 136 19.34 -18.43 -7.68
CA LYS A 136 18.57 -18.07 -8.88
C LYS A 136 19.21 -16.88 -9.61
N ILE A 137 19.53 -15.82 -8.88
CA ILE A 137 20.12 -14.59 -9.40
C ILE A 137 21.52 -14.88 -9.99
N SER A 138 22.39 -15.56 -9.24
CA SER A 138 23.75 -15.85 -9.65
C SER A 138 23.86 -16.90 -10.76
N GLY A 139 22.87 -17.81 -10.87
CA GLY A 139 22.88 -18.88 -11.86
C GLY A 139 22.29 -18.47 -13.21
N GLU A 140 21.04 -18.07 -13.22
CA GLU A 140 20.29 -17.76 -14.45
C GLU A 140 20.19 -16.26 -14.73
N GLY A 141 20.22 -15.43 -13.67
CA GLY A 141 20.07 -13.98 -13.77
C GLY A 141 18.72 -13.53 -14.32
N ILE A 142 17.72 -14.43 -14.33
CA ILE A 142 16.41 -14.19 -14.91
C ILE A 142 15.32 -14.99 -14.17
N PHE A 143 14.18 -14.37 -13.90
CA PHE A 143 13.00 -15.03 -13.37
C PHE A 143 12.07 -15.46 -14.51
N ALA A 144 11.19 -16.43 -14.30
CA ALA A 144 10.26 -16.87 -15.34
C ALA A 144 9.22 -15.78 -15.64
N SER A 145 8.62 -15.20 -14.58
CA SER A 145 7.53 -14.23 -14.66
C SER A 145 7.51 -13.30 -13.45
N MET A 146 6.64 -12.30 -13.47
CA MET A 146 6.33 -11.47 -12.29
C MET A 146 5.78 -12.30 -11.14
N GLU A 147 4.97 -13.31 -11.42
CA GLU A 147 4.42 -14.24 -10.41
C GLU A 147 5.53 -14.97 -9.64
N GLU A 148 6.63 -15.40 -10.30
CA GLU A 148 7.77 -16.00 -9.59
C GLU A 148 8.44 -15.01 -8.64
N ILE A 149 8.56 -13.73 -9.02
CA ILE A 149 9.08 -12.67 -8.13
C ILE A 149 8.15 -12.46 -6.94
N ASP A 150 6.85 -12.42 -7.17
CA ASP A 150 5.84 -12.29 -6.11
C ASP A 150 5.85 -13.48 -5.16
N ASP A 151 6.04 -14.71 -5.68
CA ASP A 151 6.19 -15.93 -4.89
C ASP A 151 7.42 -15.87 -3.98
N TYR A 152 8.56 -15.39 -4.48
CA TYR A 152 9.75 -15.20 -3.65
C TYR A 152 9.53 -14.13 -2.57
N ASN A 153 8.89 -13.02 -2.88
CA ASN A 153 8.51 -12.02 -1.91
C ASN A 153 7.58 -12.60 -0.82
N ALA A 154 6.62 -13.43 -1.21
CA ALA A 154 5.72 -14.11 -0.28
C ALA A 154 6.47 -15.13 0.62
N LYS A 155 7.44 -15.89 0.06
CA LYS A 155 8.30 -16.80 0.84
C LYS A 155 9.12 -16.05 1.87
N ILE A 156 9.74 -14.92 1.50
CA ILE A 156 10.47 -14.05 2.43
C ILE A 156 9.54 -13.59 3.55
N ASN A 157 8.37 -13.03 3.19
CA ASN A 157 7.40 -12.53 4.18
C ASN A 157 7.00 -13.62 5.17
N LYS A 158 6.70 -14.82 4.67
CA LYS A 158 6.27 -15.96 5.48
C LYS A 158 7.37 -16.46 6.41
N ALA A 159 8.60 -16.58 5.92
CA ALA A 159 9.73 -17.01 6.72
C ALA A 159 10.10 -15.95 7.79
N TYR A 160 10.12 -14.68 7.40
CA TYR A 160 10.38 -13.57 8.31
C TYR A 160 9.35 -13.48 9.44
N THR A 161 8.06 -13.49 9.12
CA THR A 161 7.01 -13.44 10.16
C THR A 161 6.99 -14.70 11.03
N LYS A 162 7.37 -15.87 10.49
CA LYS A 162 7.58 -17.10 11.29
C LYS A 162 8.75 -16.95 12.26
N MET A 163 9.83 -16.33 11.82
CA MET A 163 11.00 -16.03 12.66
C MET A 163 10.60 -15.11 13.83
N VAL A 164 9.90 -14.01 13.54
CA VAL A 164 9.44 -13.06 14.56
C VAL A 164 8.43 -13.69 15.50
N SER A 165 7.46 -14.44 14.98
CA SER A 165 6.43 -15.11 15.80
C SER A 165 7.03 -16.16 16.76
N GLY A 166 8.19 -16.73 16.41
CA GLY A 166 8.88 -17.75 17.20
C GLY A 166 9.39 -17.26 18.56
N VAL A 167 9.50 -15.95 18.76
CA VAL A 167 9.93 -15.34 20.04
C VAL A 167 8.78 -14.67 20.80
N ILE A 168 7.57 -14.63 20.24
CA ILE A 168 6.39 -14.05 20.89
C ILE A 168 5.67 -15.13 21.69
N ASP A 169 5.50 -14.90 22.99
CA ASP A 169 4.73 -15.81 23.84
C ASP A 169 3.22 -15.49 23.78
N PHE A 170 2.57 -15.98 22.76
CA PHE A 170 1.13 -15.81 22.57
C PHE A 170 0.28 -16.49 23.66
N SER A 171 0.83 -17.44 24.42
CA SER A 171 0.09 -18.18 25.45
C SER A 171 -0.29 -17.31 26.66
N THR A 172 0.38 -16.18 26.83
CA THR A 172 0.12 -15.21 27.93
C THR A 172 -0.98 -14.23 27.61
N ALA A 173 -1.46 -14.21 26.35
CA ALA A 173 -2.47 -13.24 25.92
C ALA A 173 -3.81 -13.42 26.63
N SER A 174 -4.42 -12.30 27.00
CA SER A 174 -5.78 -12.25 27.55
C SER A 174 -6.43 -10.91 27.19
N LYS A 175 -7.75 -10.80 27.43
CA LYS A 175 -8.49 -9.57 27.22
C LYS A 175 -7.91 -8.38 27.98
N ASP A 176 -7.44 -8.59 29.20
CA ASP A 176 -6.89 -7.54 30.06
C ASP A 176 -5.39 -7.31 29.88
N ALA A 177 -4.70 -8.24 29.23
CA ALA A 177 -3.26 -8.20 28.97
C ALA A 177 -2.97 -8.76 27.56
N PRO A 178 -3.28 -8.01 26.50
CA PRO A 178 -2.99 -8.44 25.12
C PRO A 178 -1.49 -8.47 24.89
N VAL A 179 -1.04 -9.40 24.05
CA VAL A 179 0.34 -9.54 23.62
C VAL A 179 0.61 -8.68 22.40
N ASP A 180 1.72 -7.97 22.39
CA ASP A 180 2.18 -7.22 21.24
C ASP A 180 2.59 -8.17 20.09
N ALA A 181 1.83 -8.18 19.03
CA ALA A 181 2.04 -8.96 17.81
C ALA A 181 2.45 -8.07 16.62
N THR A 182 2.84 -6.82 16.86
CA THR A 182 3.18 -5.84 15.82
C THR A 182 4.26 -6.36 14.86
N GLY A 183 5.18 -7.17 15.32
CA GLY A 183 6.21 -7.79 14.50
C GLY A 183 5.70 -8.70 13.38
N LEU A 184 4.41 -9.12 13.40
CA LEU A 184 3.77 -9.83 12.29
C LEU A 184 3.40 -8.90 11.12
N ILE A 185 3.42 -7.59 11.30
CA ILE A 185 3.33 -6.59 10.25
C ILE A 185 4.75 -6.21 9.84
N ILE A 186 5.12 -6.47 8.61
CA ILE A 186 6.45 -6.10 8.09
C ILE A 186 6.47 -4.60 7.84
N THR A 187 7.47 -3.90 8.34
CA THR A 187 7.63 -2.44 8.22
C THR A 187 6.36 -1.66 8.64
N PRO A 188 5.88 -1.84 9.88
CA PRO A 188 4.60 -1.28 10.32
C PRO A 188 4.60 0.25 10.44
N GLY A 189 5.78 0.88 10.47
CA GLY A 189 5.98 2.34 10.53
C GLY A 189 6.59 2.91 9.25
N PHE A 190 6.55 2.18 8.13
CA PHE A 190 7.11 2.60 6.83
C PHE A 190 8.54 3.13 6.89
N GLN A 191 9.31 2.62 7.83
CA GLN A 191 10.70 3.01 8.05
C GLN A 191 11.58 1.78 8.32
N THR A 192 12.84 1.93 7.97
CA THR A 192 13.91 1.00 8.31
C THR A 192 15.11 1.83 8.76
N ARG A 193 16.13 1.16 9.31
CA ARG A 193 17.41 1.81 9.59
C ARG A 193 18.43 1.35 8.56
N THR A 194 19.18 2.29 8.03
CA THR A 194 20.29 2.06 7.10
C THR A 194 21.58 2.63 7.69
N PHE A 195 22.68 1.90 7.52
CA PHE A 195 23.97 2.38 7.93
C PHE A 195 24.53 3.37 6.92
N ASN A 196 24.83 4.58 7.36
CA ASN A 196 25.47 5.60 6.55
C ASN A 196 27.00 5.46 6.67
N GLU A 197 27.65 4.93 5.65
CA GLU A 197 29.09 4.71 5.64
C GLU A 197 29.90 6.02 5.74
N THR A 198 29.34 7.14 5.32
CA THR A 198 30.02 8.45 5.37
C THR A 198 30.04 9.00 6.79
N THR A 199 28.90 8.94 7.49
CA THR A 199 28.72 9.47 8.85
C THR A 199 29.01 8.41 9.92
N GLN A 200 29.10 7.12 9.55
CA GLN A 200 29.28 5.97 10.43
C GLN A 200 28.17 5.85 11.49
N VAL A 201 26.94 6.24 11.12
CA VAL A 201 25.76 6.12 12.00
C VAL A 201 24.60 5.44 11.28
N TRP A 202 23.73 4.82 12.05
CA TRP A 202 22.47 4.30 11.57
C TRP A 202 21.46 5.44 11.47
N GLU A 203 20.85 5.59 10.32
CA GLU A 203 19.87 6.62 10.01
C GLU A 203 18.53 5.97 9.62
N ASP A 204 17.42 6.63 10.00
CA ASP A 204 16.11 6.20 9.57
C ASP A 204 15.90 6.50 8.09
N ALA A 205 15.37 5.52 7.38
CA ALA A 205 15.04 5.61 5.97
C ALA A 205 13.62 5.12 5.72
N SER A 206 12.94 5.75 4.76
CA SER A 206 11.61 5.29 4.34
C SER A 206 11.70 3.89 3.73
N SER A 207 10.75 3.01 4.10
CA SER A 207 10.67 1.65 3.60
C SER A 207 9.21 1.20 3.52
N SER A 208 8.87 0.48 2.46
CA SER A 208 7.62 -0.26 2.32
C SER A 208 7.86 -1.76 2.14
N ASP A 209 8.97 -2.25 2.67
CA ASP A 209 9.27 -3.68 2.61
C ASP A 209 8.12 -4.53 3.17
N GLY A 210 7.79 -5.62 2.51
CA GLY A 210 6.64 -6.46 2.84
C GLY A 210 5.30 -5.97 2.33
N TRP A 211 5.19 -4.72 1.85
CA TRP A 211 3.97 -4.14 1.32
C TRP A 211 3.97 -4.09 -0.21
N THR A 212 2.79 -4.30 -0.80
CA THR A 212 2.56 -4.17 -2.25
C THR A 212 1.71 -2.94 -2.51
N ALA A 213 2.24 -2.00 -3.29
CA ALA A 213 1.54 -0.79 -3.69
C ALA A 213 0.70 -0.99 -4.95
N THR A 214 -0.42 -0.29 -5.04
CA THR A 214 -1.23 -0.15 -6.26
C THR A 214 -1.44 1.33 -6.55
N GLY A 215 -1.24 1.75 -7.79
CA GLY A 215 -1.36 3.17 -8.18
C GLY A 215 -0.21 4.04 -7.66
N GLY A 216 -0.46 5.34 -7.53
CA GLY A 216 0.53 6.36 -7.15
C GLY A 216 0.75 6.54 -5.66
N ALA A 217 0.70 5.46 -4.87
CA ALA A 217 1.01 5.49 -3.45
C ALA A 217 2.53 5.36 -3.23
N ALA A 218 3.08 6.06 -2.25
CA ALA A 218 4.52 6.04 -1.99
C ALA A 218 4.90 6.28 -0.53
N THR A 219 6.05 5.74 -0.11
CA THR A 219 6.69 6.13 1.16
C THR A 219 7.27 7.53 1.02
N SER A 220 7.04 8.38 2.01
CA SER A 220 7.56 9.73 2.02
C SER A 220 7.71 10.24 3.45
N GLY A 221 8.88 10.77 3.80
CA GLY A 221 9.14 11.36 5.12
C GLY A 221 8.90 10.41 6.29
N LEU A 222 9.24 9.11 6.14
CA LEU A 222 9.02 8.05 7.13
C LEU A 222 7.54 7.79 7.46
N ASN A 223 6.66 8.06 6.50
CA ASN A 223 5.24 7.71 6.49
C ASN A 223 4.88 7.09 5.14
N TYR A 224 3.61 6.79 4.97
CA TYR A 224 3.06 6.43 3.66
C TYR A 224 1.96 7.41 3.24
N GLU A 225 1.95 7.82 1.98
CA GLU A 225 0.95 8.74 1.47
C GLU A 225 0.32 8.29 0.14
N ILE A 226 -0.93 8.71 -0.06
CA ILE A 226 -1.67 8.60 -1.32
C ILE A 226 -2.17 10.00 -1.66
N PHE A 227 -1.51 10.68 -2.60
CA PHE A 227 -1.86 12.03 -3.02
C PHE A 227 -2.48 12.05 -4.41
N ASN A 228 -3.65 12.69 -4.53
CA ASN A 228 -4.31 12.96 -5.81
C ASN A 228 -4.43 11.74 -6.74
N ASP A 229 -4.62 10.55 -6.18
CA ASP A 229 -4.76 9.31 -6.94
C ASP A 229 -5.74 8.34 -6.25
N THR A 230 -6.29 7.39 -7.03
CA THR A 230 -7.00 6.23 -6.49
C THR A 230 -5.99 5.09 -6.43
N ALA A 231 -5.45 4.87 -5.26
CA ALA A 231 -4.33 3.97 -5.01
C ALA A 231 -4.52 3.26 -3.68
N GLY A 232 -3.65 2.31 -3.39
CA GLY A 232 -3.61 1.59 -2.14
C GLY A 232 -2.29 0.91 -1.89
N ILE A 233 -2.15 0.37 -0.70
CA ILE A 233 -1.05 -0.48 -0.29
C ILE A 233 -1.59 -1.61 0.58
N HIS A 234 -1.03 -2.80 0.45
CA HIS A 234 -1.44 -3.93 1.25
C HIS A 234 -0.30 -4.91 1.49
N GLN A 235 -0.44 -5.70 2.55
CA GLN A 235 0.38 -6.88 2.81
C GLN A 235 -0.48 -8.03 3.30
N LYS A 236 -0.07 -9.25 2.99
CA LYS A 236 -0.64 -10.47 3.54
C LYS A 236 0.02 -10.75 4.87
N LEU A 237 -0.77 -10.97 5.91
CA LEU A 237 -0.27 -11.31 7.24
C LEU A 237 -0.14 -12.83 7.35
N TYR A 238 1.03 -13.29 7.77
CA TYR A 238 1.34 -14.71 7.90
C TYR A 238 1.59 -15.10 9.36
N ASN A 239 1.48 -16.39 9.64
CA ASN A 239 1.81 -16.99 10.93
C ASN A 239 1.07 -16.36 12.13
N MET A 240 -0.15 -15.90 11.86
CA MET A 240 -1.03 -15.40 12.91
C MET A 240 -1.70 -16.57 13.64
N PRO A 241 -1.58 -16.70 14.98
CA PRO A 241 -2.42 -17.60 15.75
C PRO A 241 -3.90 -17.29 15.57
N ALA A 242 -4.76 -18.31 15.61
CA ALA A 242 -6.21 -18.08 15.67
C ALA A 242 -6.58 -17.29 16.93
N GLY A 243 -7.55 -16.38 16.81
CA GLY A 243 -8.03 -15.60 17.96
C GLY A 243 -8.34 -14.16 17.64
N TYR A 244 -8.53 -13.37 18.69
CA TYR A 244 -8.92 -11.97 18.60
C TYR A 244 -7.70 -11.06 18.56
N TYR A 245 -7.81 -10.04 17.71
CA TYR A 245 -6.78 -9.02 17.52
C TYR A 245 -7.37 -7.63 17.55
N ARG A 246 -6.55 -6.64 17.86
CA ARG A 246 -6.82 -5.22 17.65
C ARG A 246 -5.70 -4.62 16.83
N LEU A 247 -6.07 -4.02 15.71
CA LEU A 247 -5.19 -3.18 14.90
C LEU A 247 -5.35 -1.74 15.35
N VAL A 248 -4.22 -1.07 15.55
CA VAL A 248 -4.14 0.37 15.85
C VAL A 248 -3.23 1.00 14.82
N TYR A 249 -3.55 2.19 14.36
CA TYR A 249 -2.77 2.93 13.36
C TYR A 249 -2.96 4.43 13.55
N ASN A 250 -2.08 5.23 12.95
CA ASN A 250 -2.28 6.66 12.82
C ASN A 250 -2.56 7.00 11.36
N GLY A 251 -3.51 7.88 11.09
CA GLY A 251 -3.80 8.27 9.72
C GLY A 251 -4.95 9.24 9.58
N PHE A 252 -4.85 10.11 8.58
CA PHE A 252 -5.88 11.09 8.24
C PHE A 252 -6.15 11.14 6.74
N TYR A 253 -7.26 11.75 6.39
CA TYR A 253 -7.64 12.07 5.02
C TYR A 253 -8.05 13.54 4.91
N ARG A 254 -7.64 14.20 3.82
CA ARG A 254 -8.08 15.53 3.40
C ARG A 254 -8.77 15.44 2.05
N ALA A 255 -10.02 15.90 2.00
CA ALA A 255 -10.90 15.79 0.83
C ALA A 255 -10.64 16.89 -0.22
N GLY A 256 -9.43 16.95 -0.78
CA GLY A 256 -9.05 17.96 -1.78
C GLY A 256 -8.30 19.15 -1.19
N ASP A 257 -8.43 20.33 -1.81
CA ASP A 257 -7.82 21.56 -1.33
C ASP A 257 -8.38 21.98 0.03
N ILE A 258 -7.56 22.66 0.84
CA ILE A 258 -7.85 22.97 2.25
C ILE A 258 -9.18 23.71 2.44
N THR A 259 -9.42 24.77 1.69
CA THR A 259 -10.63 25.60 1.86
C THR A 259 -11.92 24.85 1.52
N PRO A 260 -12.07 24.20 0.35
CA PRO A 260 -13.26 23.40 0.08
C PRO A 260 -13.41 22.19 1.03
N ALA A 261 -12.31 21.57 1.45
CA ALA A 261 -12.36 20.48 2.42
C ALA A 261 -12.85 20.95 3.80
N ALA A 262 -12.35 22.11 4.29
CA ALA A 262 -12.82 22.70 5.54
C ALA A 262 -14.31 23.07 5.49
N LEU A 263 -14.78 23.63 4.38
CA LEU A 263 -16.21 23.95 4.19
C LEU A 263 -17.07 22.69 4.18
N SER A 264 -16.68 21.65 3.45
CA SER A 264 -17.43 20.38 3.44
C SER A 264 -17.45 19.70 4.81
N ARG A 265 -16.36 19.82 5.58
CA ARG A 265 -16.29 19.36 6.98
C ARG A 265 -17.29 20.11 7.85
N ARG A 266 -17.31 21.44 7.78
CA ARG A 266 -18.25 22.28 8.53
C ARG A 266 -19.70 21.96 8.21
N GLU A 267 -19.99 21.66 6.95
CA GLU A 267 -21.33 21.31 6.47
C GLU A 267 -21.72 19.85 6.80
N GLY A 268 -20.81 19.04 7.34
CA GLY A 268 -21.05 17.64 7.67
C GLY A 268 -21.15 16.72 6.45
N VAL A 269 -20.64 17.14 5.31
CA VAL A 269 -20.69 16.41 4.02
C VAL A 269 -19.30 16.05 3.49
N GLU A 270 -18.27 16.13 4.33
CA GLU A 270 -16.90 15.79 3.95
C GLU A 270 -16.81 14.33 3.50
N PRO A 271 -16.41 14.05 2.25
CA PRO A 271 -16.25 12.68 1.78
C PRO A 271 -14.93 12.11 2.29
N LEU A 272 -14.97 11.14 3.20
CA LEU A 272 -13.79 10.42 3.66
C LEU A 272 -13.57 9.20 2.75
N ASN A 273 -12.73 9.34 1.74
CA ASN A 273 -12.51 8.34 0.68
C ASN A 273 -11.31 7.42 0.92
N ALA A 274 -10.71 7.44 2.09
CA ALA A 274 -9.62 6.55 2.45
C ALA A 274 -9.98 5.70 3.65
N GLN A 275 -9.56 4.44 3.63
CA GLN A 275 -9.84 3.49 4.71
C GLN A 275 -8.68 2.52 4.92
N VAL A 276 -8.45 2.14 6.17
CA VAL A 276 -7.71 0.94 6.56
C VAL A 276 -8.66 -0.24 6.46
N TYR A 277 -8.19 -1.38 5.97
CA TYR A 277 -9.00 -2.58 5.86
C TYR A 277 -8.20 -3.83 6.21
N LEU A 278 -8.92 -4.87 6.58
CA LEU A 278 -8.40 -6.21 6.74
C LEU A 278 -9.40 -7.18 6.08
N ASP A 279 -8.97 -7.80 5.01
CA ASP A 279 -9.76 -8.76 4.24
C ASP A 279 -9.31 -10.19 4.60
N GLY A 280 -10.13 -10.91 5.36
CA GLY A 280 -9.99 -12.35 5.63
C GLY A 280 -10.71 -13.21 4.59
N ASN A 281 -10.79 -14.51 4.85
CA ASN A 281 -11.43 -15.46 3.93
C ASN A 281 -12.94 -15.21 3.79
N GLU A 282 -13.64 -15.05 4.91
CA GLU A 282 -15.09 -14.86 4.96
C GLU A 282 -15.49 -13.52 5.59
N SER A 283 -14.56 -12.86 6.27
CA SER A 283 -14.79 -11.66 7.06
C SER A 283 -14.01 -10.48 6.52
N LYS A 284 -14.62 -9.32 6.56
CA LYS A 284 -14.01 -8.06 6.12
C LYS A 284 -14.20 -7.00 7.17
N TRP A 285 -13.12 -6.33 7.52
CA TRP A 285 -13.13 -5.19 8.42
C TRP A 285 -12.52 -3.99 7.74
N ASN A 286 -13.13 -2.85 7.95
CA ASN A 286 -12.58 -1.59 7.46
C ASN A 286 -12.99 -0.44 8.36
N LYS A 287 -12.15 0.59 8.40
CA LYS A 287 -12.45 1.85 9.08
C LYS A 287 -11.90 3.00 8.25
N LYS A 288 -12.74 3.99 8.01
CA LYS A 288 -12.32 5.20 7.31
C LYS A 288 -11.26 5.93 8.11
N LEU A 289 -10.28 6.50 7.42
CA LEU A 289 -9.36 7.46 8.02
C LEU A 289 -10.16 8.69 8.46
N VAL A 290 -9.76 9.24 9.59
CA VAL A 290 -10.41 10.45 10.13
C VAL A 290 -10.05 11.68 9.28
N SER A 291 -10.88 12.72 9.39
CA SER A 291 -10.58 14.00 8.74
C SER A 291 -9.30 14.63 9.31
N ILE A 292 -8.50 15.26 8.44
CA ILE A 292 -7.34 16.05 8.87
C ILE A 292 -7.72 17.17 9.84
N PHE A 293 -8.99 17.60 9.84
CA PHE A 293 -9.51 18.64 10.71
C PHE A 293 -9.91 18.16 12.12
N GLU A 294 -9.74 16.85 12.43
CA GLU A 294 -9.99 16.34 13.80
C GLU A 294 -8.94 16.82 14.82
N ASN A 295 -7.72 17.14 14.37
CA ASN A 295 -6.63 17.51 15.26
C ASN A 295 -5.98 18.82 14.75
N LEU A 296 -6.65 19.93 14.99
CA LEU A 296 -6.15 21.26 14.68
C LEU A 296 -5.13 21.71 15.72
N SER A 297 -4.15 22.52 15.28
CA SER A 297 -3.09 23.05 16.15
C SER A 297 -3.17 24.56 16.23
N GLU A 298 -2.79 25.14 17.38
CA GLU A 298 -2.64 26.58 17.59
C GLU A 298 -1.32 27.10 16.99
N TYR A 299 -0.40 26.22 16.63
CA TYR A 299 0.92 26.55 16.07
C TYR A 299 1.27 25.65 14.88
N LYS A 300 2.24 26.06 14.11
CA LYS A 300 2.82 25.26 13.03
C LYS A 300 3.82 24.26 13.60
N TYR A 301 3.72 23.00 13.18
CA TYR A 301 4.77 22.01 13.40
C TYR A 301 5.90 22.18 12.39
N THR A 302 5.53 22.52 11.14
CA THR A 302 6.49 22.74 10.05
C THR A 302 6.14 24.00 9.26
N THR A 303 7.06 24.45 8.40
CA THR A 303 6.85 25.57 7.49
C THR A 303 5.76 25.31 6.45
N ASP A 304 5.48 24.05 6.16
CA ASP A 304 4.51 23.62 5.14
C ASP A 304 3.06 23.68 5.64
N ASP A 305 2.85 23.68 6.96
CA ASP A 305 1.54 23.72 7.58
C ASP A 305 0.78 24.99 7.21
N LYS A 306 -0.51 24.85 6.97
CA LYS A 306 -1.38 25.92 6.48
C LYS A 306 -2.34 26.40 7.55
N ALA A 307 -2.48 27.70 7.60
CA ALA A 307 -3.50 28.36 8.42
C ALA A 307 -4.89 28.13 7.82
N VAL A 308 -5.84 27.81 8.67
CA VAL A 308 -7.26 27.70 8.35
C VAL A 308 -8.01 28.66 9.28
N ALA A 309 -8.80 29.56 8.71
CA ALA A 309 -9.59 30.51 9.50
C ALA A 309 -10.71 29.78 10.24
N ASP A 310 -10.96 30.17 11.49
CA ASP A 310 -12.03 29.61 12.34
C ASP A 310 -13.39 29.63 11.66
N THR A 311 -13.70 30.71 10.95
CA THR A 311 -14.95 30.86 10.19
C THR A 311 -15.15 29.83 9.07
N LEU A 312 -14.08 29.16 8.63
CA LEU A 312 -14.17 28.05 7.69
C LEU A 312 -14.49 26.72 8.37
N LEU A 313 -14.24 26.60 9.67
CA LEU A 313 -14.42 25.39 10.46
C LEU A 313 -15.72 25.38 11.25
N THR A 314 -15.97 26.46 11.98
CA THR A 314 -17.19 26.65 12.79
C THR A 314 -17.73 28.08 12.64
N PRO A 315 -19.00 28.28 12.32
CA PRO A 315 -19.58 29.62 12.17
C PRO A 315 -19.63 30.43 13.47
N GLU A 316 -19.52 29.77 14.62
CA GLU A 316 -19.81 30.30 15.95
C GLU A 316 -18.55 30.49 16.82
N ASP A 317 -17.36 30.14 16.29
CA ASP A 317 -16.12 30.17 17.07
C ASP A 317 -15.54 31.58 17.10
N GLU A 318 -15.64 32.24 18.26
CA GLU A 318 -15.13 33.59 18.49
C GLU A 318 -13.73 33.60 19.16
N GLY A 319 -13.12 32.40 19.38
CA GLY A 319 -11.98 32.27 20.28
C GLY A 319 -10.61 32.45 19.63
N MET A 320 -10.40 31.95 18.43
CA MET A 320 -9.12 31.94 17.72
C MET A 320 -9.30 32.35 16.27
N LEU A 321 -8.43 33.20 15.78
CA LEU A 321 -8.52 33.69 14.39
C LEU A 321 -8.08 32.67 13.35
N TYR A 322 -7.18 31.74 13.73
CA TYR A 322 -6.63 30.72 12.85
C TYR A 322 -6.22 29.47 13.62
N HIS A 323 -6.44 28.33 12.99
CA HIS A 323 -5.82 27.05 13.33
C HIS A 323 -4.83 26.65 12.24
N PHE A 324 -3.94 25.72 12.55
CA PHE A 324 -3.00 25.17 11.60
C PHE A 324 -3.31 23.70 11.38
N ILE A 325 -3.24 23.27 10.12
CA ILE A 325 -3.32 21.87 9.71
C ILE A 325 -2.02 21.44 9.04
N ILE A 326 -1.73 20.18 9.15
CA ILE A 326 -0.61 19.53 8.48
C ILE A 326 -0.78 19.65 6.97
N ASN A 327 0.30 20.02 6.27
CA ASN A 327 0.29 20.08 4.80
C ASN A 327 1.58 19.53 4.18
N GLY A 328 2.25 18.62 4.87
CA GLY A 328 3.43 17.91 4.39
C GLY A 328 3.73 16.69 5.27
N VAL A 329 4.41 15.72 4.70
CA VAL A 329 4.71 14.44 5.35
C VAL A 329 5.56 14.57 6.62
N SER A 330 6.45 15.57 6.69
CA SER A 330 7.24 15.84 7.90
C SER A 330 6.35 16.27 9.08
N GLY A 331 5.31 17.08 8.81
CA GLY A 331 4.32 17.44 9.81
C GLY A 331 3.45 16.25 10.22
N ALA A 332 3.09 15.39 9.26
CA ALA A 332 2.36 14.16 9.54
C ALA A 332 3.15 13.24 10.50
N LYS A 333 4.45 13.07 10.26
CA LYS A 333 5.32 12.27 11.14
C LYS A 333 5.29 12.76 12.58
N ILE A 334 5.45 14.07 12.79
CA ILE A 334 5.44 14.68 14.13
C ILE A 334 4.12 14.40 14.86
N VAL A 335 2.98 14.64 14.21
CA VAL A 335 1.67 14.46 14.86
C VAL A 335 1.31 12.99 15.10
N PHE A 336 1.80 12.07 14.26
CA PHE A 336 1.63 10.63 14.48
C PHE A 336 2.48 10.14 15.64
N GLU A 337 3.70 10.64 15.82
CA GLU A 337 4.55 10.39 16.99
C GLU A 337 3.93 10.94 18.29
N GLU A 338 3.16 12.02 18.21
CA GLU A 338 2.35 12.54 19.32
C GLU A 338 1.07 11.71 19.58
N GLY A 339 0.81 10.65 18.81
CA GLY A 339 -0.37 9.80 18.95
C GLY A 339 -1.65 10.40 18.40
N LYS A 340 -1.58 11.45 17.57
CA LYS A 340 -2.77 12.06 16.95
C LYS A 340 -3.24 11.26 15.74
N TYR A 341 -4.51 11.44 15.38
CA TYR A 341 -5.16 10.72 14.27
C TYR A 341 -5.14 9.20 14.44
N GLU A 342 -5.19 8.73 15.69
CA GLU A 342 -5.25 7.30 15.98
C GLU A 342 -6.60 6.73 15.55
N GLY A 343 -6.55 5.60 14.86
CA GLY A 343 -7.68 4.77 14.53
C GLY A 343 -7.40 3.33 14.91
N ASP A 344 -8.46 2.56 15.15
CA ASP A 344 -8.35 1.17 15.54
C ASP A 344 -9.60 0.39 15.18
N PHE A 345 -9.47 -0.92 15.07
CA PHE A 345 -10.59 -1.86 15.08
C PHE A 345 -10.14 -3.23 15.55
N SER A 346 -11.09 -3.98 16.13
CA SER A 346 -10.86 -5.36 16.55
C SER A 346 -11.41 -6.34 15.52
N PHE A 347 -10.71 -7.46 15.32
CA PHE A 347 -11.07 -8.49 14.37
C PHE A 347 -10.69 -9.88 14.91
N ARG A 348 -11.14 -10.92 14.24
CA ARG A 348 -10.79 -12.32 14.55
C ARG A 348 -10.10 -12.96 13.35
N VAL A 349 -9.08 -13.75 13.62
CA VAL A 349 -8.39 -14.61 12.64
C VAL A 349 -8.73 -16.05 12.96
N GLU A 350 -9.11 -16.83 11.95
CA GLU A 350 -9.35 -18.26 12.07
C GLU A 350 -8.06 -19.06 11.85
N GLU A 351 -8.06 -20.32 12.27
CA GLU A 351 -6.86 -21.18 12.15
C GLU A 351 -6.43 -21.33 10.68
N GLY A 352 -5.17 -21.02 10.41
CA GLY A 352 -4.59 -21.07 9.06
C GLY A 352 -5.03 -19.96 8.11
N GLU A 353 -5.76 -18.98 8.59
CA GLU A 353 -6.12 -17.80 7.82
C GLU A 353 -4.92 -16.87 7.64
N GLU A 354 -4.78 -16.33 6.43
CA GLU A 354 -3.74 -15.36 6.07
C GLU A 354 -4.40 -14.09 5.54
N PRO A 355 -4.91 -13.22 6.44
CA PRO A 355 -5.67 -12.03 6.03
C PRO A 355 -4.78 -11.00 5.34
N VAL A 356 -5.41 -10.14 4.53
CA VAL A 356 -4.76 -9.03 3.84
C VAL A 356 -5.07 -7.72 4.58
N LEU A 357 -4.04 -7.12 5.17
CA LEU A 357 -4.08 -5.78 5.76
C LEU A 357 -3.74 -4.76 4.68
N GLY A 358 -4.47 -3.67 4.61
CA GLY A 358 -4.14 -2.59 3.67
C GLY A 358 -4.77 -1.25 3.99
N VAL A 359 -4.36 -0.26 3.21
CA VAL A 359 -4.98 1.06 3.12
C VAL A 359 -5.32 1.32 1.67
N ARG A 360 -6.51 1.81 1.39
CA ARG A 360 -6.95 2.15 0.03
C ARG A 360 -7.78 3.41 0.01
N LYS A 361 -7.69 4.12 -1.09
CA LYS A 361 -8.65 5.17 -1.44
C LYS A 361 -9.75 4.58 -2.33
N THR A 362 -10.99 4.80 -1.92
CA THR A 362 -12.18 4.29 -2.63
C THR A 362 -12.69 5.27 -3.68
N GLY A 363 -12.17 6.48 -3.71
CA GLY A 363 -12.49 7.52 -4.68
C GLY A 363 -11.42 8.60 -4.71
N LYS A 364 -11.44 9.43 -5.77
CA LYS A 364 -10.49 10.53 -5.99
C LYS A 364 -11.22 11.87 -6.01
N ILE A 365 -10.64 12.84 -5.30
CA ILE A 365 -10.95 14.26 -5.39
C ILE A 365 -9.65 14.96 -5.77
N THR A 366 -9.70 15.97 -6.63
CA THR A 366 -8.50 16.71 -7.01
C THR A 366 -7.79 17.27 -5.78
N ASN A 367 -6.50 16.99 -5.65
CA ASN A 367 -5.63 17.36 -4.52
C ASN A 367 -6.01 16.73 -3.17
N ASP A 368 -6.77 15.63 -3.18
CA ASP A 368 -7.03 14.87 -1.96
C ASP A 368 -5.78 14.13 -1.47
N TRP A 369 -5.69 13.93 -0.15
CA TRP A 369 -4.51 13.39 0.48
C TRP A 369 -4.86 12.47 1.64
N ALA A 370 -4.36 11.25 1.59
CA ALA A 370 -4.32 10.33 2.71
C ALA A 370 -2.87 10.17 3.17
N CYS A 371 -2.62 10.25 4.47
CA CYS A 371 -1.33 9.94 5.06
C CYS A 371 -1.53 9.05 6.28
N PHE A 372 -0.68 8.05 6.47
CA PHE A 372 -0.84 7.05 7.53
C PHE A 372 0.51 6.43 7.92
N ASP A 373 0.56 5.87 9.15
CA ASP A 373 1.78 5.35 9.77
C ASP A 373 1.45 4.51 11.01
N ASN A 374 2.50 3.97 11.68
CA ASN A 374 2.45 3.41 13.03
C ASN A 374 1.41 2.32 13.22
N PHE A 375 1.36 1.33 12.34
CA PHE A 375 0.53 0.14 12.56
C PHE A 375 1.05 -0.64 13.76
N ARG A 376 0.13 -1.02 14.67
CA ARG A 376 0.38 -1.81 15.87
C ARG A 376 -0.66 -2.91 15.94
N LEU A 377 -0.25 -4.09 16.28
CA LEU A 377 -1.12 -5.27 16.34
C LEU A 377 -1.03 -5.89 17.73
N TYR A 378 -2.20 -6.09 18.34
CA TYR A 378 -2.31 -6.71 19.67
C TYR A 378 -3.15 -7.97 19.59
N TYR A 379 -2.63 -9.07 20.13
CA TYR A 379 -3.31 -10.35 20.22
C TYR A 379 -3.91 -10.55 21.60
N TYR A 380 -5.19 -10.89 21.67
CA TYR A 380 -5.96 -11.06 22.90
C TYR A 380 -6.13 -12.53 23.32
N GLY A 381 -5.73 -13.48 22.48
CA GLY A 381 -5.92 -14.91 22.68
C GLY A 381 -7.14 -15.44 21.93
N ASP A 382 -7.24 -16.77 21.90
CA ASP A 382 -8.37 -17.48 21.34
C ASP A 382 -9.41 -17.77 22.43
N GLY A 383 -10.67 -17.82 22.05
CA GLY A 383 -11.79 -18.09 22.95
C GLY A 383 -12.62 -16.85 23.31
N ASP A 384 -13.91 -17.04 23.51
CA ASP A 384 -14.91 -15.97 23.69
C ASP A 384 -14.63 -15.06 24.91
N ALA A 385 -13.94 -15.58 25.92
CA ALA A 385 -13.56 -14.80 27.10
C ALA A 385 -12.53 -13.70 26.79
N ASN A 386 -11.80 -13.84 25.70
CA ASN A 386 -10.76 -12.93 25.26
C ASN A 386 -11.25 -11.91 24.22
N MET A 387 -12.52 -11.99 23.84
CA MET A 387 -13.11 -11.07 22.87
C MET A 387 -13.05 -9.62 23.36
N PRO A 388 -12.45 -8.68 22.62
CA PRO A 388 -12.48 -7.25 22.95
C PRO A 388 -13.90 -6.71 23.03
N ASP A 389 -14.15 -5.69 23.89
CA ASP A 389 -15.49 -5.13 24.09
C ASP A 389 -16.06 -4.44 22.84
N ASP A 390 -15.17 -3.93 21.99
CA ASP A 390 -15.48 -3.23 20.74
C ASP A 390 -15.50 -4.16 19.51
N PHE A 391 -15.37 -5.47 19.71
CA PHE A 391 -15.35 -6.43 18.60
C PHE A 391 -16.71 -6.45 17.87
N VAL A 392 -16.66 -6.28 16.55
CA VAL A 392 -17.78 -6.51 15.63
C VAL A 392 -17.42 -7.64 14.68
N SER A 393 -18.32 -8.60 14.49
CA SER A 393 -18.04 -9.85 13.75
C SER A 393 -17.67 -9.66 12.27
N SER A 394 -18.07 -8.59 11.65
CA SER A 394 -17.61 -8.06 10.37
C SER A 394 -18.33 -6.75 10.06
N VAL A 395 -17.70 -5.84 9.28
CA VAL A 395 -18.36 -4.64 8.75
C VAL A 395 -18.42 -4.78 7.23
N GLU A 396 -19.58 -5.12 6.69
CA GLU A 396 -19.84 -4.89 5.26
C GLU A 396 -20.01 -3.39 5.05
N GLU A 397 -19.35 -2.85 4.02
CA GLU A 397 -19.44 -1.44 3.64
C GLU A 397 -20.91 -1.06 3.41
N ALA A 398 -21.46 -0.21 4.27
CA ALA A 398 -22.76 0.38 4.02
C ALA A 398 -22.60 1.31 2.80
N VAL A 399 -23.11 0.89 1.66
CA VAL A 399 -23.17 1.71 0.45
C VAL A 399 -23.92 2.98 0.78
N ALA A 400 -23.31 4.13 0.53
CA ALA A 400 -23.78 5.47 0.90
C ALA A 400 -24.97 5.94 0.04
N ASP A 401 -26.02 5.12 -0.11
CA ASP A 401 -27.24 5.45 -0.85
C ASP A 401 -28.51 5.49 0.01
N GLY A 402 -28.35 5.62 1.31
CA GLY A 402 -29.50 5.81 2.23
C GLY A 402 -30.48 4.63 2.28
N LYS A 403 -30.16 3.49 1.69
CA LYS A 403 -30.86 2.23 1.82
C LYS A 403 -29.88 1.14 2.19
N ALA A 404 -29.82 0.83 3.48
CA ALA A 404 -29.09 -0.35 3.96
C ALA A 404 -29.71 -1.59 3.30
N THR A 405 -29.00 -2.19 2.34
CA THR A 405 -29.33 -3.51 1.84
C THR A 405 -28.57 -4.51 2.71
N VAL A 406 -29.27 -5.18 3.61
CA VAL A 406 -28.69 -6.28 4.38
C VAL A 406 -28.44 -7.43 3.40
N VAL A 407 -27.18 -7.68 3.03
CA VAL A 407 -26.79 -8.71 2.06
C VAL A 407 -26.68 -10.08 2.72
N SER A 408 -26.50 -10.14 4.05
CA SER A 408 -26.70 -11.35 4.84
C SER A 408 -27.17 -10.98 6.25
N SER A 409 -28.20 -11.64 6.76
CA SER A 409 -28.65 -11.53 8.16
C SER A 409 -28.18 -12.77 8.92
N ALA A 410 -27.13 -12.63 9.72
CA ALA A 410 -26.83 -13.59 10.74
C ALA A 410 -27.48 -13.16 12.06
N TRP A 411 -28.22 -14.04 12.71
CA TRP A 411 -28.88 -13.79 13.98
C TRP A 411 -28.01 -14.32 15.13
N TYR A 412 -27.77 -13.49 16.12
CA TYR A 412 -26.99 -13.85 17.29
C TYR A 412 -27.80 -13.64 18.57
N THR A 413 -27.55 -14.45 19.58
CA THR A 413 -28.05 -14.18 20.93
C THR A 413 -27.33 -12.97 21.51
N ILE A 414 -27.88 -12.41 22.60
CA ILE A 414 -27.24 -11.33 23.36
C ILE A 414 -25.82 -11.69 23.87
N ASN A 415 -25.48 -12.98 23.87
CA ASN A 415 -24.16 -13.49 24.24
C ASN A 415 -23.30 -13.88 23.03
N GLY A 416 -23.62 -13.37 21.83
CA GLY A 416 -22.81 -13.55 20.62
C GLY A 416 -22.87 -14.94 19.93
N VAL A 417 -23.77 -15.83 20.39
CA VAL A 417 -23.92 -17.14 19.76
C VAL A 417 -24.81 -17.04 18.53
N ARG A 418 -24.32 -17.49 17.37
CA ARG A 418 -25.07 -17.51 16.11
C ARG A 418 -26.29 -18.42 16.24
N VAL A 419 -27.46 -17.90 15.89
CA VAL A 419 -28.74 -18.63 15.95
C VAL A 419 -29.42 -18.64 14.59
N ALA A 420 -30.29 -19.62 14.36
CA ALA A 420 -31.11 -19.64 13.16
C ALA A 420 -32.08 -18.46 13.14
N GLU A 421 -32.40 -17.97 11.93
CA GLU A 421 -33.35 -16.89 11.74
C GLU A 421 -34.66 -17.13 12.52
N PRO A 422 -35.10 -16.16 13.35
CA PRO A 422 -36.34 -16.31 14.11
C PRO A 422 -37.52 -16.48 13.15
N LYS A 423 -38.19 -17.61 13.19
CA LYS A 423 -39.45 -17.78 12.46
C LYS A 423 -40.49 -16.85 13.06
N GLN A 424 -41.02 -15.91 12.26
CA GLN A 424 -42.15 -15.10 12.68
C GLN A 424 -43.28 -16.03 13.21
N ARG A 425 -43.61 -15.91 14.49
CA ARG A 425 -44.87 -16.42 14.97
C ARG A 425 -45.93 -15.46 14.50
N GLY A 426 -46.79 -15.89 13.58
CA GLY A 426 -48.01 -15.14 13.25
C GLY A 426 -48.83 -14.92 14.53
N ILE A 427 -49.26 -13.68 14.70
CA ILE A 427 -50.32 -13.30 15.63
C ILE A 427 -51.63 -13.76 15.04
#